data_8fd8349a059d8ffed6a17d67ab368151
#
_entry.id   8fd8349a059d8ffed6a17d67ab368151
#
_cell.length_a   1.000
_cell.length_b   1.000
_cell.length_c   1.000
_cell.angle_alpha   90.00
_cell.angle_beta   90.00
_cell.angle_gamma   90.00
#
_symmetry.space_group_name_H-M   'P 1'
#
loop_
_entity.id
_entity.type
_entity.pdbx_description
1 polymer ?
#
loop_
_entity_poly.entity_id
_entity_poly.type
_entity_poly.pdbx_seq_one_letter_code
_entity_poly.pdbx_strand_id
1 'polypeptide(L)'
;MRGETVGQIGDGLLVLLGVARGDTRADAERVAAKLAKLRIFEDDAGRFDRSLLDSGGEVLAVSQFTLLADTSKGNRPSFTDAAPPEEAEPLYDAFCEAVAALGVRVARGVFGARMEVELVNEGPVTILLS
;
A
#
# COMPACT_ATOMS: atom_id res chain seq x y z
N MET A 1 9.08 5.76 14.53
CA MET A 1 8.72 6.99 15.26
C MET A 1 7.78 6.59 16.38
N ARG A 2 8.17 6.86 17.60
CA ARG A 2 7.40 6.43 18.75
C ARG A 2 6.43 7.52 19.18
N GLY A 3 5.15 7.16 19.36
CA GLY A 3 4.13 8.06 19.87
C GLY A 3 3.71 9.18 18.93
N GLU A 4 4.21 9.20 17.69
CA GLU A 4 3.85 10.20 16.70
C GLU A 4 2.92 9.61 15.65
N THR A 5 1.93 10.39 15.22
CA THR A 5 1.07 10.02 14.11
C THR A 5 1.69 10.48 12.81
N VAL A 6 2.02 9.53 11.93
CA VAL A 6 2.65 9.80 10.65
C VAL A 6 1.70 9.40 9.53
N GLY A 7 0.66 10.10 9.38
CA GLY A 7 -0.41 9.82 8.44
C GLY A 7 -1.64 9.32 9.18
N GLN A 8 -2.77 9.84 8.79
CA GLN A 8 -4.06 9.50 9.35
C GLN A 8 -5.11 9.55 8.26
N ILE A 9 -5.96 8.55 8.22
CA ILE A 9 -7.10 8.49 7.29
C ILE A 9 -8.37 8.19 8.07
N GLY A 10 -9.53 8.47 7.46
CA GLY A 10 -10.82 7.97 7.90
C GLY A 10 -11.04 6.55 7.38
N ASP A 11 -12.24 6.25 6.91
CA ASP A 11 -12.54 4.96 6.29
C ASP A 11 -11.80 4.83 4.96
N GLY A 12 -11.23 3.67 4.70
CA GLY A 12 -10.46 3.44 3.49
C GLY A 12 -9.57 2.21 3.56
N LEU A 13 -8.43 2.29 2.90
CA LEU A 13 -7.49 1.17 2.79
C LEU A 13 -6.14 1.52 3.42
N LEU A 14 -5.60 0.56 4.16
CA LEU A 14 -4.18 0.54 4.49
C LEU A 14 -3.47 -0.24 3.39
N VAL A 15 -2.51 0.40 2.74
CA VAL A 15 -1.71 -0.21 1.68
C VAL A 15 -0.26 -0.35 2.16
N LEU A 16 0.21 -1.59 2.23
CA LEU A 16 1.61 -1.88 2.46
C LEU A 16 2.25 -2.13 1.09
N LEU A 17 3.22 -1.31 0.71
CA LEU A 17 3.83 -1.37 -0.62
C LEU A 17 5.27 -1.89 -0.53
N GLY A 18 5.53 -3.03 -1.18
CA GLY A 18 6.87 -3.54 -1.41
C GLY A 18 7.31 -3.24 -2.84
N VAL A 19 8.55 -2.82 -3.02
CA VAL A 19 9.14 -2.57 -4.34
C VAL A 19 10.22 -3.61 -4.59
N ALA A 20 10.07 -4.38 -5.66
CA ALA A 20 11.03 -5.40 -6.06
C ALA A 20 12.14 -4.80 -6.91
N ARG A 21 13.30 -5.45 -6.92
CA ARG A 21 14.37 -5.10 -7.88
C ARG A 21 13.84 -5.25 -9.31
N GLY A 22 14.10 -4.26 -10.13
CA GLY A 22 13.65 -4.23 -11.52
C GLY A 22 12.24 -3.66 -11.72
N ASP A 23 11.51 -3.34 -10.67
CA ASP A 23 10.24 -2.64 -10.81
C ASP A 23 10.45 -1.26 -11.44
N THR A 24 9.48 -0.85 -12.23
CA THR A 24 9.51 0.42 -12.95
C THR A 24 8.38 1.34 -12.53
N ARG A 25 8.45 2.60 -12.97
CA ARG A 25 7.37 3.55 -12.76
C ARG A 25 6.06 3.04 -13.38
N ALA A 26 6.12 2.38 -14.53
CA ALA A 26 4.95 1.79 -15.17
C ALA A 26 4.30 0.73 -14.27
N ASP A 27 5.09 -0.06 -13.56
CA ASP A 27 4.57 -1.04 -12.59
C ASP A 27 3.84 -0.34 -11.45
N ALA A 28 4.41 0.73 -10.90
CA ALA A 28 3.79 1.51 -9.84
C ALA A 28 2.46 2.11 -10.28
N GLU A 29 2.40 2.67 -11.46
CA GLU A 29 1.19 3.25 -12.04
C GLU A 29 0.11 2.19 -12.31
N ARG A 30 0.51 1.03 -12.81
CA ARG A 30 -0.39 -0.10 -13.06
C ARG A 30 -1.04 -0.61 -11.78
N VAL A 31 -0.26 -0.80 -10.74
CA VAL A 31 -0.76 -1.28 -9.45
C VAL A 31 -1.67 -0.24 -8.80
N ALA A 32 -1.32 1.04 -8.90
CA ALA A 32 -2.15 2.13 -8.40
C ALA A 32 -3.52 2.16 -9.08
N ALA A 33 -3.55 2.03 -10.40
CA ALA A 33 -4.79 2.00 -11.16
C ALA A 33 -5.66 0.80 -10.79
N LYS A 34 -5.04 -0.36 -10.64
CA LYS A 34 -5.76 -1.57 -10.24
C LYS A 34 -6.34 -1.44 -8.84
N LEU A 35 -5.56 -0.93 -7.89
CA LEU A 35 -6.01 -0.69 -6.52
C LEU A 35 -7.27 0.17 -6.47
N ALA A 36 -7.27 1.27 -7.22
CA ALA A 36 -8.37 2.22 -7.22
C ALA A 36 -9.67 1.63 -7.77
N LYS A 37 -9.57 0.64 -8.63
CA LYS A 37 -10.71 0.00 -9.31
C LYS A 37 -11.15 -1.32 -8.71
N LEU A 38 -10.41 -1.87 -7.75
CA LEU A 38 -10.80 -3.12 -7.10
C LEU A 38 -12.14 -2.95 -6.37
N ARG A 39 -13.04 -3.90 -6.60
CA ARG A 39 -14.39 -3.87 -6.02
C ARG A 39 -14.40 -4.59 -4.68
N ILE A 40 -13.74 -4.00 -3.69
CA ILE A 40 -13.50 -4.58 -2.37
C ILE A 40 -14.26 -3.90 -1.23
N PHE A 41 -15.08 -2.90 -1.54
CA PHE A 41 -16.00 -2.30 -0.60
C PHE A 41 -17.40 -2.88 -0.78
N GLU A 42 -18.07 -3.13 0.32
CA GLU A 42 -19.42 -3.71 0.28
C GLU A 42 -20.45 -2.70 -0.24
N ASP A 43 -21.37 -3.20 -1.06
CA ASP A 43 -22.57 -2.47 -1.44
C ASP A 43 -23.64 -2.58 -0.33
N ASP A 44 -24.82 -1.99 -0.55
CA ASP A 44 -25.91 -2.02 0.43
C ASP A 44 -26.45 -3.45 0.72
N ALA A 45 -26.13 -4.40 -0.17
CA ALA A 45 -26.49 -5.81 -0.02
C ALA A 45 -25.37 -6.66 0.62
N GLY A 46 -24.25 -6.04 1.03
CA GLY A 46 -23.12 -6.72 1.64
C GLY A 46 -22.19 -7.44 0.66
N ARG A 47 -22.28 -7.15 -0.64
CA ARG A 47 -21.43 -7.77 -1.67
C ARG A 47 -20.26 -6.86 -2.00
N PHE A 48 -19.11 -7.45 -2.34
CA PHE A 48 -17.95 -6.72 -2.83
C PHE A 48 -18.22 -6.18 -4.24
N ASP A 49 -18.73 -4.98 -4.32
CA ASP A 49 -19.16 -4.38 -5.58
C ASP A 49 -18.64 -2.97 -5.81
N ARG A 50 -18.25 -2.26 -4.77
CA ARG A 50 -17.80 -0.88 -4.86
C ARG A 50 -16.28 -0.80 -4.81
N SER A 51 -15.71 0.03 -5.69
CA SER A 51 -14.28 0.33 -5.70
C SER A 51 -13.95 1.46 -4.71
N LEU A 52 -12.65 1.70 -4.53
CA LEU A 52 -12.17 2.85 -3.78
C LEU A 52 -12.69 4.17 -4.36
N LEU A 53 -12.72 4.26 -5.70
CA LEU A 53 -13.24 5.45 -6.39
C LEU A 53 -14.74 5.64 -6.15
N ASP A 54 -15.50 4.54 -6.13
CA ASP A 54 -16.95 4.60 -5.90
C ASP A 54 -17.29 4.98 -4.46
N SER A 55 -16.53 4.48 -3.50
CA SER A 55 -16.81 4.67 -2.08
C SER A 55 -16.37 6.03 -1.56
N GLY A 56 -15.47 6.71 -2.26
CA GLY A 56 -14.84 7.94 -1.77
C GLY A 56 -13.88 7.72 -0.62
N GLY A 57 -13.42 6.48 -0.43
CA GLY A 57 -12.47 6.13 0.62
C GLY A 57 -11.08 6.72 0.41
N GLU A 58 -10.26 6.64 1.44
CA GLU A 58 -8.91 7.16 1.45
C GLU A 58 -7.89 6.03 1.50
N VAL A 59 -6.64 6.34 1.18
CA VAL A 59 -5.51 5.40 1.26
C VAL A 59 -4.48 5.91 2.26
N LEU A 60 -4.05 5.03 3.16
CA LEU A 60 -2.82 5.21 3.91
C LEU A 60 -1.77 4.29 3.30
N ALA A 61 -0.75 4.86 2.66
CA ALA A 61 0.30 4.11 1.98
C ALA A 61 1.57 4.08 2.85
N VAL A 62 2.08 2.89 3.09
CA VAL A 62 3.29 2.66 3.87
C VAL A 62 4.23 1.78 3.06
N SER A 63 5.47 2.23 2.89
CA SER A 63 6.50 1.41 2.24
C SER A 63 6.97 0.32 3.21
N GLN A 64 6.96 -0.94 2.73
CA GLN A 64 7.24 -2.11 3.56
C GLN A 64 8.08 -3.13 2.77
N PHE A 65 9.40 -3.00 2.83
CA PHE A 65 10.30 -3.88 2.08
C PHE A 65 10.24 -5.34 2.55
N THR A 66 9.86 -5.58 3.80
CA THR A 66 9.76 -6.94 4.35
C THR A 66 8.70 -7.82 3.68
N LEU A 67 7.81 -7.23 2.86
CA LEU A 67 6.88 -8.01 2.02
C LEU A 67 7.62 -8.91 1.03
N LEU A 68 8.88 -8.58 0.70
CA LEU A 68 9.72 -9.31 -0.23
C LEU A 68 10.71 -10.23 0.49
N ALA A 69 10.45 -10.55 1.75
CA ALA A 69 11.26 -11.47 2.52
C ALA A 69 11.21 -12.89 1.92
N ASP A 70 12.37 -13.47 1.72
CA ASP A 70 12.53 -14.86 1.32
C ASP A 70 13.02 -15.68 2.52
N THR A 71 12.23 -16.64 2.96
CA THR A 71 12.54 -17.52 4.09
C THR A 71 12.80 -18.95 3.65
N SER A 72 12.95 -19.19 2.35
CA SER A 72 13.10 -20.53 1.79
C SER A 72 14.40 -21.22 2.17
N LYS A 73 15.45 -20.47 2.56
CA LYS A 73 16.79 -20.99 2.84
C LYS A 73 17.16 -21.04 4.31
N GLY A 74 16.20 -20.96 5.21
CA GLY A 74 16.46 -21.03 6.64
C GLY A 74 15.56 -20.10 7.45
N ASN A 75 15.98 -19.81 8.69
CA ASN A 75 15.18 -19.03 9.63
C ASN A 75 15.45 -17.53 9.58
N ARG A 76 16.48 -17.10 8.85
CA ARG A 76 16.73 -15.68 8.63
C ARG A 76 16.10 -15.25 7.30
N PRO A 77 15.22 -14.24 7.30
CA PRO A 77 14.68 -13.74 6.05
C PRO A 77 15.79 -13.11 5.18
N SER A 78 15.73 -13.36 3.89
CA SER A 78 16.56 -12.68 2.89
C SER A 78 15.73 -11.61 2.19
N PHE A 79 16.33 -10.46 1.94
CA PHE A 79 15.69 -9.34 1.27
C PHE A 79 16.36 -9.00 -0.06
N THR A 80 17.02 -9.97 -0.68
CA THR A 80 17.73 -9.75 -1.95
C THR A 80 16.81 -9.37 -3.10
N ASP A 81 15.53 -9.74 -3.02
CA ASP A 81 14.53 -9.38 -4.05
C ASP A 81 13.96 -7.99 -3.86
N ALA A 82 14.18 -7.37 -2.70
CA ALA A 82 13.72 -6.01 -2.43
C ALA A 82 14.62 -4.98 -3.11
N ALA A 83 14.02 -3.96 -3.73
CA ALA A 83 14.77 -2.84 -4.26
C ALA A 83 15.45 -2.07 -3.11
N PRO A 84 16.68 -1.57 -3.32
CA PRO A 84 17.33 -0.73 -2.34
C PRO A 84 16.58 0.60 -2.17
N PRO A 85 16.74 1.30 -1.03
CA PRO A 85 15.98 2.53 -0.74
C PRO A 85 16.05 3.59 -1.82
N GLU A 86 17.19 3.79 -2.45
CA GLU A 86 17.38 4.78 -3.51
C GLU A 86 16.58 4.48 -4.79
N GLU A 87 16.18 3.23 -4.99
CA GLU A 87 15.30 2.82 -6.09
C GLU A 87 13.84 2.72 -5.62
N ALA A 88 13.61 2.26 -4.39
CA ALA A 88 12.28 2.03 -3.86
C ALA A 88 11.54 3.33 -3.55
N GLU A 89 12.21 4.34 -3.01
CA GLU A 89 11.55 5.59 -2.62
C GLU A 89 10.93 6.33 -3.79
N PRO A 90 11.60 6.52 -4.94
CA PRO A 90 10.97 7.14 -6.10
C PRO A 90 9.76 6.38 -6.63
N LEU A 91 9.77 5.05 -6.57
CA LEU A 91 8.64 4.22 -7.02
C LEU A 91 7.48 4.26 -6.02
N TYR A 92 7.78 4.32 -4.73
CA TYR A 92 6.77 4.56 -3.71
C TYR A 92 6.09 5.92 -3.93
N ASP A 93 6.87 6.97 -4.19
CA ASP A 93 6.34 8.29 -4.50
C ASP A 93 5.49 8.25 -5.76
N ALA A 94 5.95 7.57 -6.81
CA ALA A 94 5.20 7.42 -8.05
C ALA A 94 3.86 6.71 -7.86
N PHE A 95 3.84 5.68 -7.03
CA PHE A 95 2.60 4.98 -6.67
C PHE A 95 1.61 5.92 -5.97
N CYS A 96 2.07 6.64 -4.94
CA CYS A 96 1.22 7.58 -4.21
C CYS A 96 0.68 8.70 -5.11
N GLU A 97 1.54 9.25 -5.98
CA GLU A 97 1.13 10.27 -6.95
C GLU A 97 0.10 9.74 -7.94
N ALA A 98 0.29 8.51 -8.42
CA ALA A 98 -0.64 7.89 -9.36
C ALA A 98 -2.01 7.65 -8.72
N VAL A 99 -2.07 7.20 -7.47
CA VAL A 99 -3.33 7.04 -6.74
C VAL A 99 -4.01 8.41 -6.54
N ALA A 100 -3.25 9.42 -6.12
CA ALA A 100 -3.77 10.77 -5.92
C ALA A 100 -4.31 11.39 -7.22
N ALA A 101 -3.64 11.13 -8.34
CA ALA A 101 -4.07 11.62 -9.66
C ALA A 101 -5.43 11.05 -10.09
N LEU A 102 -5.84 9.93 -9.53
CA LEU A 102 -7.16 9.33 -9.78
C LEU A 102 -8.27 9.96 -8.90
N GLY A 103 -7.93 10.93 -8.07
CA GLY A 103 -8.90 11.59 -7.21
C GLY A 103 -9.03 10.99 -5.82
N VAL A 104 -8.15 10.07 -5.44
CA VAL A 104 -8.15 9.43 -4.13
C VAL A 104 -7.26 10.21 -3.18
N ARG A 105 -7.75 10.47 -1.96
CA ARG A 105 -6.94 11.09 -0.92
C ARG A 105 -5.94 10.09 -0.38
N VAL A 106 -4.66 10.45 -0.39
CA VAL A 106 -3.57 9.60 0.05
C VAL A 106 -2.84 10.24 1.22
N ALA A 107 -2.80 9.52 2.34
CA ALA A 107 -1.89 9.84 3.44
C ALA A 107 -0.67 8.92 3.33
N ARG A 108 0.51 9.42 3.69
CA ARG A 108 1.76 8.69 3.59
C ARG A 108 2.43 8.55 4.94
N GLY A 109 3.08 7.38 5.16
CA GLY A 109 4.08 7.26 6.20
C GLY A 109 5.39 7.95 5.77
N VAL A 110 6.32 8.08 6.71
CA VAL A 110 7.67 8.56 6.39
C VAL A 110 8.50 7.39 5.90
N PHE A 111 9.03 7.48 4.68
CA PHE A 111 9.83 6.42 4.07
C PHE A 111 11.06 6.09 4.94
N GLY A 112 11.25 4.80 5.21
CA GLY A 112 12.36 4.30 6.01
C GLY A 112 12.24 4.51 7.52
N ALA A 113 11.21 5.21 8.01
CA ALA A 113 11.02 5.41 9.43
C ALA A 113 10.38 4.19 10.10
N ARG A 114 10.75 3.94 11.34
CA ARG A 114 10.01 3.02 12.18
C ARG A 114 8.73 3.72 12.64
N MET A 115 7.60 3.05 12.51
CA MET A 115 6.32 3.64 12.88
C MET A 115 5.40 2.59 13.50
N GLU A 116 4.49 3.05 14.34
CA GLU A 116 3.36 2.27 14.80
C GLU A 116 2.13 2.67 14.00
N VAL A 117 1.37 1.67 13.57
CA VAL A 117 0.14 1.89 12.80
C VAL A 117 -1.03 1.39 13.63
N GLU A 118 -1.94 2.29 13.99
CA GLU A 118 -3.18 1.94 14.65
C GLU A 118 -4.31 1.91 13.62
N LEU A 119 -5.09 0.83 13.65
CA LEU A 119 -6.22 0.70 12.76
C LEU A 119 -7.27 -0.24 13.35
N VAL A 120 -8.50 -0.10 12.87
CA VAL A 120 -9.55 -1.08 13.06
C VAL A 120 -9.81 -1.70 11.69
N ASN A 121 -9.56 -3.00 11.57
CA ASN A 121 -9.71 -3.72 10.33
C ASN A 121 -11.12 -4.33 10.25
N GLU A 122 -11.97 -3.72 9.46
CA GLU A 122 -13.34 -4.19 9.25
C GLU A 122 -13.38 -5.23 8.14
N GLY A 123 -14.05 -6.30 8.45
CA GLY A 123 -14.15 -7.49 7.62
C GLY A 123 -13.63 -8.67 8.42
N PRO A 124 -12.33 -8.86 8.62
CA PRO A 124 -11.23 -8.23 7.87
C PRO A 124 -11.06 -8.84 6.48
N VAL A 125 -10.51 -8.04 5.55
CA VAL A 125 -10.19 -8.47 4.20
C VAL A 125 -8.76 -8.04 3.86
N THR A 126 -7.96 -9.00 3.41
CA THR A 126 -6.58 -8.76 2.97
C THR A 126 -6.40 -9.31 1.55
N ILE A 127 -5.90 -8.47 0.66
CA ILE A 127 -5.70 -8.83 -0.75
C ILE A 127 -4.28 -8.48 -1.16
N LEU A 128 -3.62 -9.43 -1.83
CA LEU A 128 -2.32 -9.21 -2.45
C LEU A 128 -2.50 -8.81 -3.90
N LEU A 129 -1.81 -7.75 -4.29
CA LEU A 129 -1.72 -7.28 -5.68
C LEU A 129 -0.30 -7.35 -6.19
N SER A 130 -0.15 -7.67 -7.44
CA SER A 130 1.15 -7.64 -8.09
C SER A 130 1.06 -7.24 -9.57
#